data_250f472d8551934c88a62fc7aebbe3a6
#
_entry.id   250f472d8551934c88a62fc7aebbe3a6
#
_cell.length_a   1.000
_cell.length_b   1.000
_cell.length_c   1.000
_cell.angle_alpha   90.00
_cell.angle_beta   90.00
_cell.angle_gamma   90.00
#
_symmetry.space_group_name_H-M   'P 1'
#
loop_
_entity.id
_entity.type
_entity.pdbx_description
1 polymer ?
#
loop_
_entity_poly.entity_id
_entity_poly.type
_entity_poly.pdbx_seq_one_letter_code
_entity_poly.pdbx_strand_id
1 'polypeptide(L)'
;MNKYIILIFGLPGSGKSTLAKELAYHFCLPHYNADTLREFHDDWEFSEEGRHRQLKRMKEFKLGIVDFVCPFEKYRNDLNSTFSIYMDTIEESRYEDTNKAFEKPKKFDIRITQWIGQNQLRNSLADFNPGIKGIQSYLNGPFQKLVK
;
A
#
# COMPACT_ATOMS: atom_id res chain seq x y z
N MET A 1 11.08 12.56 15.71
CA MET A 1 10.23 11.35 15.71
C MET A 1 10.54 10.51 14.47
N ASN A 2 10.79 9.25 14.67
CA ASN A 2 11.12 8.35 13.56
C ASN A 2 9.89 8.08 12.71
N LYS A 3 10.10 8.08 11.41
CA LYS A 3 9.07 7.74 10.43
C LYS A 3 8.85 6.22 10.42
N TYR A 4 7.58 5.80 10.44
CA TYR A 4 7.22 4.42 10.21
C TYR A 4 6.02 4.36 9.28
N ILE A 5 6.29 4.11 8.01
CA ILE A 5 5.29 4.06 6.95
C ILE A 5 5.33 2.71 6.27
N ILE A 6 4.18 2.06 6.20
CA ILE A 6 3.97 0.87 5.38
C ILE A 6 3.30 1.34 4.10
N LEU A 7 3.99 1.16 2.98
CA LEU A 7 3.43 1.46 1.66
C LEU A 7 2.79 0.20 1.10
N ILE A 8 1.51 0.31 0.71
CA ILE A 8 0.82 -0.74 -0.06
C ILE A 8 0.54 -0.14 -1.43
N PHE A 9 1.13 -0.71 -2.45
CA PHE A 9 1.01 -0.17 -3.81
C PHE A 9 0.70 -1.27 -4.82
N GLY A 10 0.20 -0.85 -5.96
CA GLY A 10 -0.22 -1.75 -7.03
C GLY A 10 -1.32 -1.12 -7.88
N LEU A 11 -1.76 -1.84 -8.89
CA LEU A 11 -2.82 -1.35 -9.79
C LEU A 11 -4.15 -1.16 -9.05
N PRO A 12 -5.01 -0.26 -9.54
CA PRO A 12 -6.38 -0.14 -9.01
C PRO A 12 -7.10 -1.48 -9.07
N GLY A 13 -7.81 -1.83 -8.00
CA GLY A 13 -8.55 -3.09 -7.93
C GLY A 13 -7.71 -4.28 -7.48
N SER A 14 -6.47 -4.09 -7.10
CA SER A 14 -5.59 -5.17 -6.66
C SER A 14 -5.80 -5.61 -5.20
N GLY A 15 -6.64 -4.89 -4.44
CA GLY A 15 -6.93 -5.22 -3.04
C GLY A 15 -6.17 -4.40 -2.01
N LYS A 16 -5.51 -3.32 -2.42
CA LYS A 16 -4.71 -2.46 -1.54
C LYS A 16 -5.48 -1.94 -0.33
N SER A 17 -6.63 -1.32 -0.59
CA SER A 17 -7.43 -0.70 0.47
C SER A 17 -7.96 -1.72 1.46
N THR A 18 -8.36 -2.89 0.99
CA THR A 18 -8.85 -3.95 1.85
C THR A 18 -7.76 -4.46 2.79
N LEU A 19 -6.57 -4.70 2.24
CA LEU A 19 -5.42 -5.10 3.06
C LEU A 19 -5.04 -3.99 4.06
N ALA A 20 -4.99 -2.75 3.58
CA ALA A 20 -4.62 -1.62 4.42
C ALA A 20 -5.58 -1.44 5.60
N LYS A 21 -6.88 -1.55 5.36
CA LYS A 21 -7.88 -1.43 6.42
C LYS A 21 -7.73 -2.53 7.48
N GLU A 22 -7.52 -3.76 7.06
CA GLU A 22 -7.35 -4.87 7.99
C GLU A 22 -6.08 -4.73 8.82
N LEU A 23 -4.96 -4.35 8.21
CA LEU A 23 -3.72 -4.13 8.94
C LEU A 23 -3.84 -2.95 9.91
N ALA A 24 -4.46 -1.86 9.45
CA ALA A 24 -4.65 -0.67 10.28
C ALA A 24 -5.51 -0.97 11.51
N TYR A 25 -6.60 -1.68 11.31
CA TYR A 25 -7.49 -2.08 12.40
C TYR A 25 -6.78 -2.99 13.39
N HIS A 26 -6.13 -4.03 12.89
CA HIS A 26 -5.51 -5.04 13.74
C HIS A 26 -4.32 -4.48 14.55
N PHE A 27 -3.51 -3.64 13.93
CA PHE A 27 -2.30 -3.09 14.56
C PHE A 27 -2.49 -1.68 15.13
N CYS A 28 -3.72 -1.17 15.11
CA CYS A 28 -4.04 0.17 15.63
C CYS A 28 -3.20 1.27 15.00
N LEU A 29 -3.05 1.22 13.67
CA LEU A 29 -2.31 2.23 12.90
C LEU A 29 -3.26 3.09 12.07
N PRO A 30 -2.94 4.36 11.84
CA PRO A 30 -3.70 5.17 10.90
C PRO A 30 -3.58 4.63 9.48
N HIS A 31 -4.64 4.79 8.69
CA HIS A 31 -4.68 4.40 7.29
C HIS A 31 -4.96 5.64 6.43
N TYR A 32 -4.11 5.88 5.46
CA TYR A 32 -4.21 7.01 4.54
C TYR A 32 -4.37 6.48 3.12
N ASN A 33 -5.59 6.61 2.59
CA ASN A 33 -5.95 6.17 1.25
C ASN A 33 -5.81 7.33 0.27
N ALA A 34 -5.16 7.10 -0.86
CA ALA A 34 -4.91 8.13 -1.85
C ALA A 34 -6.19 8.72 -2.44
N ASP A 35 -7.18 7.89 -2.72
CA ASP A 35 -8.45 8.37 -3.30
C ASP A 35 -9.20 9.26 -2.31
N THR A 36 -9.19 8.90 -1.03
CA THR A 36 -9.78 9.74 0.02
C THR A 36 -9.10 11.10 0.09
N LEU A 37 -7.78 11.13 -0.06
CA LEU A 37 -7.03 12.38 -0.08
C LEU A 37 -7.36 13.22 -1.32
N ARG A 38 -7.52 12.59 -2.47
CA ARG A 38 -7.93 13.30 -3.69
C ARG A 38 -9.32 13.90 -3.52
N GLU A 39 -10.24 13.15 -2.93
CA GLU A 39 -11.59 13.63 -2.66
C GLU A 39 -11.56 14.84 -1.72
N PHE A 40 -10.77 14.75 -0.66
CA PHE A 40 -10.61 15.84 0.32
C PHE A 40 -10.09 17.12 -0.33
N HIS A 41 -9.14 17.00 -1.25
CA HIS A 41 -8.54 18.14 -1.95
C HIS A 41 -9.25 18.51 -3.26
N ASP A 42 -10.31 17.77 -3.63
CA ASP A 42 -11.01 17.92 -4.90
C ASP A 42 -10.02 17.97 -6.08
N ASP A 43 -9.07 17.03 -6.08
CA ASP A 43 -7.96 16.98 -7.04
C ASP A 43 -7.86 15.59 -7.67
N TRP A 44 -8.54 15.44 -8.79
CA TRP A 44 -8.55 14.19 -9.56
C TRP A 44 -7.69 14.29 -10.81
N GLU A 45 -6.68 15.17 -10.79
CA GLU A 45 -5.75 15.32 -11.88
C GLU A 45 -4.71 14.21 -11.89
N PHE A 46 -4.69 13.43 -12.96
CA PHE A 46 -3.74 12.31 -13.12
C PHE A 46 -2.61 12.62 -14.10
N SER A 47 -2.44 13.88 -14.45
CA SER A 47 -1.26 14.36 -15.18
C SER A 47 0.00 14.16 -14.34
N GLU A 48 1.16 14.35 -14.92
CA GLU A 48 2.43 14.28 -14.19
C GLU A 48 2.43 15.23 -12.98
N GLU A 49 1.95 16.46 -13.17
CA GLU A 49 1.87 17.45 -12.09
C GLU A 49 0.90 17.02 -10.98
N GLY A 50 -0.27 16.49 -11.36
CA GLY A 50 -1.26 16.04 -10.41
C GLY A 50 -0.79 14.84 -9.61
N ARG A 51 -0.10 13.91 -10.24
CA ARG A 51 0.49 12.75 -9.56
C ARG A 51 1.61 13.16 -8.61
N HIS A 52 2.39 14.16 -9.00
CA HIS A 52 3.46 14.71 -8.16
C HIS A 52 2.89 15.40 -6.92
N ARG A 53 1.80 16.17 -7.07
CA ARG A 53 1.10 16.78 -5.92
C ARG A 53 0.61 15.72 -4.95
N GLN A 54 0.03 14.65 -5.47
CA GLN A 54 -0.47 13.54 -4.65
C GLN A 54 0.66 12.86 -3.87
N LEU A 55 1.79 12.61 -4.51
CA LEU A 55 2.96 12.06 -3.84
C LEU A 55 3.40 12.96 -2.69
N LYS A 56 3.41 14.25 -2.90
CA LYS A 56 3.80 15.23 -1.89
C LYS A 56 2.91 15.14 -0.65
N ARG A 57 1.59 15.00 -0.86
CA ARG A 57 0.64 14.81 0.22
C ARG A 57 0.92 13.52 1.01
N MET A 58 1.17 12.43 0.29
CA MET A 58 1.44 11.13 0.92
C MET A 58 2.75 11.15 1.71
N LYS A 59 3.72 11.92 1.29
CA LYS A 59 5.02 12.04 1.98
C LYS A 59 4.94 12.77 3.31
N GLU A 60 3.88 13.50 3.58
CA GLU A 60 3.73 14.24 4.84
C GLU A 60 3.41 13.35 6.03
N PHE A 61 2.90 12.15 5.78
CA PHE A 61 2.57 11.23 6.86
C PHE A 61 3.84 10.59 7.43
N LYS A 62 3.87 10.42 8.75
CA LYS A 62 5.05 9.90 9.46
C LYS A 62 4.81 8.55 10.14
N LEU A 63 3.55 8.24 10.44
CA LEU A 63 3.19 6.97 11.07
C LEU A 63 1.92 6.44 10.44
N GLY A 64 1.95 5.22 9.94
CA GLY A 64 0.74 4.55 9.47
C GLY A 64 0.93 3.80 8.17
N ILE A 65 -0.20 3.46 7.56
CA ILE A 65 -0.27 2.70 6.32
C ILE A 65 -0.76 3.65 5.24
N VAL A 66 0.02 3.80 4.18
CA VAL A 66 -0.39 4.56 2.99
C VAL A 66 -0.66 3.58 1.86
N ASP A 67 -1.83 3.70 1.22
CA ASP A 67 -2.15 2.87 0.08
C ASP A 67 -2.48 3.76 -1.12
N PHE A 68 -1.78 3.53 -2.19
CA PHE A 68 -2.05 4.17 -3.47
C PHE A 68 -1.32 3.42 -4.59
N VAL A 69 -1.68 3.74 -5.83
CA VAL A 69 -1.10 3.07 -7.00
C VAL A 69 0.42 3.26 -7.02
N CYS A 70 0.90 4.46 -6.77
CA CYS A 70 2.32 4.82 -6.75
C CYS A 70 3.05 4.23 -7.96
N PRO A 71 2.70 4.67 -9.19
CA PRO A 71 3.04 3.90 -10.39
C PRO A 71 4.51 3.98 -10.80
N PHE A 72 5.26 4.98 -10.33
CA PHE A 72 6.63 5.19 -10.75
C PHE A 72 7.63 4.76 -9.68
N GLU A 73 8.67 4.07 -10.09
CA GLU A 73 9.75 3.64 -9.19
C GLU A 73 10.37 4.84 -8.47
N LYS A 74 10.56 5.95 -9.17
CA LYS A 74 11.10 7.17 -8.56
C LYS A 74 10.23 7.71 -7.43
N TYR A 75 8.90 7.54 -7.53
CA TYR A 75 7.98 7.97 -6.47
C TYR A 75 8.06 7.07 -5.24
N ARG A 76 8.21 5.77 -5.46
CA ARG A 76 8.39 4.81 -4.36
C ARG A 76 9.69 5.07 -3.62
N ASN A 77 10.76 5.36 -4.37
CA ASN A 77 12.05 5.71 -3.79
C ASN A 77 11.97 7.03 -3.00
N ASP A 78 11.27 8.02 -3.55
CA ASP A 78 11.11 9.33 -2.91
C ASP A 78 10.26 9.23 -1.64
N LEU A 79 9.20 8.43 -1.67
CA LEU A 79 8.38 8.18 -0.48
C LEU A 79 9.20 7.53 0.64
N ASN A 80 10.13 6.67 0.28
CA ASN A 80 11.06 6.02 1.20
C ASN A 80 10.34 5.38 2.39
N SER A 81 9.38 4.49 2.12
CA SER A 81 8.62 3.81 3.14
C SER A 81 9.52 2.90 3.98
N THR A 82 9.13 2.69 5.24
CA THR A 82 9.83 1.77 6.13
C THR A 82 9.66 0.32 5.68
N PHE A 83 8.48 0.01 5.15
CA PHE A 83 8.13 -1.31 4.65
C PHE A 83 7.24 -1.14 3.43
N SER A 84 7.41 -1.99 2.41
CA SER A 84 6.60 -1.90 1.18
C SER A 84 5.99 -3.24 0.81
N ILE A 85 4.72 -3.20 0.42
CA ILE A 85 3.94 -4.35 -0.01
C ILE A 85 3.46 -4.08 -1.42
N TYR A 86 3.88 -4.92 -2.36
CA TYR A 86 3.43 -4.86 -3.74
C TYR A 86 2.26 -5.80 -3.94
N MET A 87 1.09 -5.23 -4.28
CA MET A 87 -0.11 -6.01 -4.60
C MET A 87 -0.11 -6.35 -6.08
N ASP A 88 0.40 -7.53 -6.41
CA ASP A 88 0.51 -8.03 -7.78
C ASP A 88 -0.53 -9.14 -8.02
N THR A 89 -1.79 -8.82 -7.74
CA THR A 89 -2.90 -9.78 -7.78
C THR A 89 -3.66 -9.76 -9.09
N ILE A 90 -3.46 -8.74 -9.92
CA ILE A 90 -4.11 -8.59 -11.22
C ILE A 90 -3.08 -8.16 -12.27
N GLU A 91 -3.30 -8.52 -13.52
CA GLU A 91 -2.38 -8.14 -14.61
C GLU A 91 -2.63 -6.73 -15.10
N GLU A 92 -3.90 -6.30 -15.12
CA GLU A 92 -4.27 -4.96 -15.58
C GLU A 92 -5.50 -4.49 -14.81
N SER A 93 -5.62 -3.17 -14.69
CA SER A 93 -6.80 -2.52 -14.13
C SER A 93 -7.71 -2.09 -15.27
N ARG A 94 -8.91 -1.61 -14.91
CA ARG A 94 -9.84 -1.03 -15.89
C ARG A 94 -9.41 0.37 -16.38
N TYR A 95 -8.32 0.92 -15.83
CA TYR A 95 -7.82 2.25 -16.20
C TYR A 95 -6.57 2.10 -17.06
N GLU A 96 -6.75 2.23 -18.36
CA GLU A 96 -5.66 2.01 -19.33
C GLU A 96 -4.48 2.95 -19.11
N ASP A 97 -4.73 4.20 -18.80
CA ASP A 97 -3.67 5.18 -18.56
C ASP A 97 -2.79 4.77 -17.38
N THR A 98 -3.41 4.26 -16.32
CA THR A 98 -2.70 3.78 -15.15
C THR A 98 -1.90 2.53 -15.47
N ASN A 99 -2.47 1.62 -16.26
CA ASN A 99 -1.78 0.41 -16.69
C ASN A 99 -0.49 0.75 -17.45
N LYS A 100 -0.57 1.75 -18.33
CA LYS A 100 0.60 2.20 -19.11
C LYS A 100 1.64 2.89 -18.26
N ALA A 101 1.20 3.66 -17.26
CA ALA A 101 2.10 4.40 -16.39
C ALA A 101 2.79 3.53 -15.35
N PHE A 102 2.18 2.40 -15.00
CA PHE A 102 2.65 1.57 -13.90
C PHE A 102 3.95 0.86 -14.25
N GLU A 103 5.01 1.22 -13.55
CA GLU A 103 6.30 0.56 -13.66
C GLU A 103 6.37 -0.60 -12.67
N LYS A 104 6.64 -1.80 -13.15
CA LYS A 104 6.80 -2.95 -12.26
C LYS A 104 7.96 -2.70 -11.30
N PRO A 105 7.77 -2.96 -10.00
CA PRO A 105 8.79 -2.62 -9.03
C PRO A 105 10.00 -3.53 -9.12
N LYS A 106 11.17 -2.95 -8.92
CA LYS A 106 12.43 -3.68 -8.73
C LYS A 106 12.68 -3.96 -7.26
N LYS A 107 12.06 -3.16 -6.38
CA LYS A 107 12.25 -3.24 -4.93
C LYS A 107 10.90 -3.30 -4.23
N PHE A 108 10.77 -4.24 -3.33
CA PHE A 108 9.63 -4.37 -2.42
C PHE A 108 10.06 -5.29 -1.28
N ASP A 109 9.43 -5.15 -0.14
CA ASP A 109 9.69 -6.07 0.97
C ASP A 109 8.84 -7.33 0.83
N ILE A 110 7.58 -7.18 0.41
CA ILE A 110 6.66 -8.30 0.19
C ILE A 110 5.89 -8.08 -1.11
N ARG A 111 5.72 -9.16 -1.86
CA ARG A 111 4.90 -9.20 -3.07
C ARG A 111 3.76 -10.18 -2.86
N ILE A 112 2.54 -9.71 -2.99
CA ILE A 112 1.35 -10.55 -2.86
C ILE A 112 0.79 -10.81 -4.24
N THR A 113 0.74 -12.08 -4.63
CA THR A 113 0.32 -12.48 -5.97
C THR A 113 -1.07 -13.10 -6.01
N GLN A 114 -1.66 -13.36 -4.85
CA GLN A 114 -2.97 -13.99 -4.77
C GLN A 114 -3.78 -13.36 -3.63
N TRP A 115 -4.99 -12.94 -3.94
CA TRP A 115 -5.89 -12.40 -2.94
C TRP A 115 -6.55 -13.55 -2.15
N ILE A 116 -6.50 -13.46 -0.83
CA ILE A 116 -7.03 -14.51 0.05
C ILE A 116 -8.42 -14.22 0.62
N GLY A 117 -8.95 -13.02 0.36
CA GLY A 117 -10.22 -12.61 0.94
C GLY A 117 -10.09 -12.05 2.35
N GLN A 118 -11.05 -11.23 2.72
CA GLN A 118 -11.03 -10.47 3.96
C GLN A 118 -11.13 -11.36 5.22
N ASN A 119 -12.01 -12.37 5.20
CA ASN A 119 -12.19 -13.24 6.36
C ASN A 119 -10.95 -14.07 6.67
N GLN A 120 -10.31 -14.59 5.63
CA GLN A 120 -9.08 -15.36 5.81
C GLN A 120 -7.95 -14.48 6.33
N LEU A 121 -7.88 -13.25 5.85
CA LEU A 121 -6.91 -12.28 6.34
C LEU A 121 -7.12 -11.98 7.83
N ARG A 122 -8.37 -11.75 8.25
CA ARG A 122 -8.70 -11.52 9.66
C ARG A 122 -8.30 -12.70 10.53
N ASN A 123 -8.59 -13.91 10.09
CA ASN A 123 -8.21 -15.11 10.82
C ASN A 123 -6.69 -15.23 10.96
N SER A 124 -5.96 -14.86 9.90
CA SER A 124 -4.50 -14.86 9.94
C SER A 124 -3.93 -13.84 10.91
N LEU A 125 -4.65 -12.74 11.14
CA LEU A 125 -4.22 -11.66 12.02
C LEU A 125 -4.59 -11.91 13.50
N ALA A 126 -5.50 -12.83 13.77
CA ALA A 126 -6.11 -13.00 15.10
C ALA A 126 -5.10 -13.25 16.22
N ASP A 127 -4.00 -13.95 15.93
CA ASP A 127 -3.02 -14.37 16.92
C ASP A 127 -1.85 -13.40 17.08
N PHE A 128 -1.88 -12.25 16.42
CA PHE A 128 -0.76 -11.32 16.43
C PHE A 128 -0.96 -10.19 17.42
N ASN A 129 0.09 -9.89 18.16
CA ASN A 129 0.11 -8.72 19.03
C ASN A 129 0.22 -7.44 18.19
N PRO A 130 -0.55 -6.41 18.53
CA PRO A 130 -0.43 -5.12 17.83
C PRO A 130 0.91 -4.46 18.15
N GLY A 131 1.39 -3.64 17.20
CA GLY A 131 2.62 -2.88 17.36
C GLY A 131 3.52 -3.00 16.13
N ILE A 132 4.46 -2.07 16.04
CA ILE A 132 5.34 -1.94 14.86
C ILE A 132 6.17 -3.21 14.64
N LYS A 133 6.75 -3.76 15.70
CA LYS A 133 7.54 -4.99 15.61
C LYS A 133 6.66 -6.18 15.24
N GLY A 134 5.42 -6.19 15.72
CA GLY A 134 4.45 -7.23 15.39
C GLY A 134 4.11 -7.24 13.90
N ILE A 135 3.98 -6.07 13.29
CA ILE A 135 3.70 -5.95 11.86
C ILE A 135 4.84 -6.55 11.05
N GLN A 136 6.08 -6.19 11.36
CA GLN A 136 7.24 -6.75 10.66
C GLN A 136 7.32 -8.25 10.80
N SER A 137 7.12 -8.75 12.01
CA SER A 137 7.12 -10.19 12.29
C SER A 137 6.02 -10.91 11.52
N TYR A 138 4.81 -10.34 11.50
CA TYR A 138 3.69 -10.90 10.73
C TYR A 138 4.00 -10.95 9.25
N LEU A 139 4.47 -9.84 8.68
CA LEU A 139 4.75 -9.75 7.25
C LEU A 139 5.91 -10.65 6.81
N ASN A 140 6.87 -10.88 7.70
CA ASN A 140 8.00 -11.77 7.42
C ASN A 140 7.77 -13.23 7.81
N GLY A 141 6.67 -13.52 8.47
CA GLY A 141 6.30 -14.86 8.95
C GLY A 141 5.12 -15.48 8.19
N PRO A 142 3.93 -15.57 8.81
CA PRO A 142 2.78 -16.24 8.18
C PRO A 142 2.38 -15.70 6.83
N PHE A 143 2.53 -14.41 6.63
CA PHE A 143 2.20 -13.77 5.36
C PHE A 143 3.09 -14.21 4.21
N GLN A 144 4.26 -14.76 4.50
CA GLN A 144 5.18 -15.28 3.49
C GLN A 144 4.57 -16.40 2.65
N LYS A 145 3.57 -17.10 3.17
CA LYS A 145 2.87 -18.15 2.41
C LYS A 145 2.10 -17.60 1.22
N LEU A 146 1.83 -16.29 1.22
CA LEU A 146 1.07 -15.59 0.18
C LEU A 146 1.99 -14.82 -0.76
N VAL A 147 3.29 -14.85 -0.52
CA VAL A 147 4.30 -14.08 -1.23
C VAL A 147 5.07 -14.98 -2.17
N LYS A 148 5.34 -14.49 -3.35
CA LYS A 148 6.22 -15.17 -4.31
C LYS A 148 7.43 -14.32 -4.61
#